data_20a097fd2029a9774df585387f5834a1
#
_entry.id   20a097fd2029a9774df585387f5834a1
#
_cell.length_a   1.000
_cell.length_b   1.000
_cell.length_c   1.000
_cell.angle_alpha   90.00
_cell.angle_beta   90.00
_cell.angle_gamma   90.00
#
_symmetry.space_group_name_H-M   'P 1'
#
loop_
_entity.id
_entity.type
_entity.pdbx_description
1 polymer ?
#
loop_
_entity_poly.entity_id
_entity_poly.type
_entity_poly.pdbx_seq_one_letter_code
_entity_poly.pdbx_strand_id
1 'polypeptide(L)'
;MKKVVKFGGSSLASAEQFKKVGAIISADESRVYVVPSAPGKRFPEDTKVTDMLLHVYETAKAGEDITEEMKAIKARYDEIITGLALKDFSLDKDFEEITKKLVENPQVDYAASRGEFLNGKIMAAYLLSLIHI
;
A
#
# COMPACT_ATOMS: atom_id res chain seq x y z
N MET A 1 -0.58 7.29 28.10
CA MET A 1 0.34 7.90 27.13
C MET A 1 0.04 7.40 25.72
N LYS A 2 -0.09 8.30 24.76
CA LYS A 2 -0.31 7.92 23.35
C LYS A 2 1.01 7.51 22.70
N LYS A 3 0.98 6.44 21.92
CA LYS A 3 2.14 5.92 21.22
C LYS A 3 1.99 6.06 19.72
N VAL A 4 3.13 6.27 19.03
CA VAL A 4 3.22 6.20 17.58
C VAL A 4 3.89 4.88 17.24
N VAL A 5 3.27 4.08 16.37
CA VAL A 5 3.83 2.80 15.96
C VAL A 5 4.05 2.79 14.46
N LYS A 6 5.23 2.34 14.05
CA LYS A 6 5.62 2.27 12.64
C LYS A 6 5.84 0.81 12.26
N PHE A 7 5.32 0.43 11.09
CA PHE A 7 5.48 -0.92 10.56
C PHE A 7 6.21 -0.86 9.23
N GLY A 8 7.26 -1.65 9.09
CA GLY A 8 8.05 -1.72 7.86
C GLY A 8 7.34 -2.53 6.77
N GLY A 9 7.92 -2.51 5.57
CA GLY A 9 7.31 -3.10 4.38
C GLY A 9 7.09 -4.61 4.48
N SER A 10 8.03 -5.37 5.04
CA SER A 10 7.87 -6.82 5.19
C SER A 10 6.72 -7.20 6.13
N SER A 11 6.42 -6.34 7.11
CA SER A 11 5.31 -6.53 8.04
C SER A 11 3.95 -6.26 7.38
N LEU A 12 3.93 -5.67 6.20
CA LEU A 12 2.71 -5.28 5.49
C LEU A 12 2.68 -5.81 4.06
N ALA A 13 3.45 -6.85 3.77
CA ALA A 13 3.61 -7.38 2.41
C ALA A 13 2.40 -8.20 1.93
N SER A 14 1.56 -8.66 2.82
CA SER A 14 0.41 -9.52 2.50
C SER A 14 -0.72 -9.31 3.49
N ALA A 15 -1.92 -9.82 3.14
CA ALA A 15 -3.08 -9.77 4.03
C ALA A 15 -2.79 -10.47 5.37
N GLU A 16 -2.09 -11.60 5.33
CA GLU A 16 -1.72 -12.33 6.54
C GLU A 16 -0.88 -11.49 7.49
N GLN A 17 0.08 -10.75 6.94
CA GLN A 17 0.92 -9.85 7.72
C GLN A 17 0.11 -8.67 8.27
N PHE A 18 -0.82 -8.12 7.51
CA PHE A 18 -1.74 -7.08 7.98
C PHE A 18 -2.53 -7.56 9.21
N LYS A 19 -2.99 -8.80 9.19
CA LYS A 19 -3.75 -9.36 10.32
C LYS A 19 -2.90 -9.42 11.58
N LYS A 20 -1.63 -9.79 11.45
CA LYS A 20 -0.68 -9.80 12.58
C LYS A 20 -0.47 -8.39 13.13
N VAL A 21 -0.29 -7.42 12.25
CA VAL A 21 -0.11 -6.00 12.63
C VAL A 21 -1.37 -5.47 13.32
N GLY A 22 -2.54 -5.78 12.78
CA GLY A 22 -3.82 -5.40 13.39
C GLY A 22 -3.98 -5.93 14.81
N ALA A 23 -3.57 -7.17 15.04
CA ALA A 23 -3.59 -7.78 16.38
C ALA A 23 -2.64 -7.04 17.34
N ILE A 24 -1.45 -6.66 16.87
CA ILE A 24 -0.48 -5.90 17.67
C ILE A 24 -1.06 -4.54 18.05
N ILE A 25 -1.64 -3.83 17.10
CA ILE A 25 -2.24 -2.50 17.35
C ILE A 25 -3.39 -2.62 18.37
N SER A 26 -4.25 -3.61 18.18
CA SER A 26 -5.43 -3.80 19.03
C SER A 26 -5.09 -4.26 20.44
N ALA A 27 -3.91 -4.82 20.65
CA ALA A 27 -3.47 -5.34 21.95
C ALA A 27 -3.14 -4.22 22.95
N ASP A 28 -2.96 -2.98 22.49
CA ASP A 28 -2.60 -1.85 23.35
C ASP A 28 -3.33 -0.59 22.86
N GLU A 29 -4.30 -0.13 23.65
CA GLU A 29 -5.12 1.05 23.31
C GLU A 29 -4.31 2.35 23.18
N SER A 30 -3.09 2.40 23.74
CA SER A 30 -2.24 3.58 23.62
C SER A 30 -1.59 3.72 22.24
N ARG A 31 -1.65 2.69 21.40
CA ARG A 31 -1.12 2.70 20.03
C ARG A 31 -2.11 3.40 19.10
N VAL A 32 -2.14 4.72 19.18
CA VAL A 32 -3.14 5.57 18.52
C VAL A 32 -2.71 6.01 17.13
N TYR A 33 -1.42 6.27 16.94
CA TYR A 33 -0.89 6.77 15.67
C TYR A 33 -0.13 5.64 14.96
N VAL A 34 -0.65 5.23 13.80
CA VAL A 34 -0.10 4.12 13.03
C VAL A 34 0.51 4.64 11.74
N VAL A 35 1.78 4.33 11.50
CA VAL A 35 2.51 4.74 10.29
C VAL A 35 2.87 3.50 9.48
N PRO A 36 2.08 3.16 8.45
CA PRO A 36 2.39 2.01 7.61
C PRO A 36 3.32 2.38 6.46
N SER A 37 4.22 1.46 6.11
CA SER A 37 5.04 1.56 4.91
C SER A 37 4.33 0.92 3.73
N ALA A 38 4.88 1.10 2.52
CA ALA A 38 4.42 0.38 1.33
C ALA A 38 4.66 -1.13 1.50
N PRO A 39 3.90 -1.99 0.80
CA PRO A 39 4.13 -3.43 0.88
C PRO A 39 5.54 -3.81 0.45
N GLY A 40 6.23 -4.57 1.30
CA GLY A 40 7.56 -5.08 1.01
C GLY A 40 7.53 -6.43 0.29
N LYS A 41 8.62 -7.16 0.39
CA LYS A 41 8.74 -8.49 -0.24
C LYS A 41 7.89 -9.50 0.51
N ARG A 42 7.13 -10.30 -0.23
CA ARG A 42 6.34 -11.43 0.31
C ARG A 42 7.23 -12.66 0.53
N PHE A 43 8.33 -12.74 -0.22
CA PHE A 43 9.33 -13.82 -0.20
C PHE A 43 10.66 -13.22 -0.68
N PRO A 44 11.82 -13.92 -0.46
CA PRO A 44 13.14 -13.32 -0.74
C PRO A 44 13.34 -12.79 -2.16
N GLU A 45 12.79 -13.45 -3.17
CA GLU A 45 12.94 -13.08 -4.59
C GLU A 45 11.91 -12.06 -5.07
N ASP A 46 10.98 -11.65 -4.20
CA ASP A 46 9.93 -10.70 -4.57
C ASP A 46 10.50 -9.28 -4.73
N THR A 47 9.70 -8.38 -5.31
CA THR A 47 10.04 -6.98 -5.48
C THR A 47 9.19 -6.13 -4.53
N LYS A 48 9.82 -5.16 -3.87
CA LYS A 48 9.10 -4.20 -3.04
C LYS A 48 8.25 -3.30 -3.92
N VAL A 49 7.06 -2.92 -3.42
CA VAL A 49 6.17 -2.03 -4.18
C VAL A 49 6.84 -0.69 -4.47
N THR A 50 7.62 -0.14 -3.53
CA THR A 50 8.36 1.10 -3.76
C THR A 50 9.27 0.99 -4.97
N ASP A 51 9.98 -0.14 -5.11
CA ASP A 51 10.87 -0.38 -6.25
C ASP A 51 10.06 -0.52 -7.55
N MET A 52 8.90 -1.15 -7.50
CA MET A 52 8.00 -1.25 -8.66
C MET A 52 7.55 0.15 -9.11
N LEU A 53 7.20 1.01 -8.16
CA LEU A 53 6.77 2.39 -8.46
C LEU A 53 7.91 3.23 -9.02
N LEU A 54 9.13 3.07 -8.53
CA LEU A 54 10.30 3.75 -9.07
C LEU A 54 10.57 3.30 -10.51
N HIS A 55 10.38 2.02 -10.81
CA HIS A 55 10.51 1.51 -12.17
C HIS A 55 9.44 2.11 -13.10
N VAL A 56 8.19 2.22 -12.61
CA VAL A 56 7.11 2.88 -13.36
C VAL A 56 7.47 4.33 -13.67
N TYR A 57 8.05 5.02 -12.69
CA TYR A 57 8.52 6.40 -12.90
C TYR A 57 9.51 6.48 -14.07
N GLU A 58 10.49 5.57 -14.10
CA GLU A 58 11.48 5.55 -15.18
C GLU A 58 10.83 5.31 -16.54
N THR A 59 9.88 4.35 -16.60
CA THR A 59 9.14 4.04 -17.82
C THR A 59 8.31 5.24 -18.29
N ALA A 60 7.61 5.90 -17.38
CA ALA A 60 6.80 7.09 -17.70
C ALA A 60 7.67 8.25 -18.16
N LYS A 61 8.81 8.45 -17.51
CA LYS A 61 9.76 9.51 -17.88
C LYS A 61 10.31 9.31 -19.29
N ALA A 62 10.49 8.06 -19.70
CA ALA A 62 10.92 7.71 -21.05
C ALA A 62 9.81 7.86 -22.10
N GLY A 63 8.58 8.18 -21.68
CA GLY A 63 7.44 8.32 -22.57
C GLY A 63 6.82 6.98 -22.99
N GLU A 64 7.16 5.90 -22.30
CA GLU A 64 6.64 4.57 -22.61
C GLU A 64 5.36 4.28 -21.83
N ASP A 65 4.59 3.29 -22.31
CA ASP A 65 3.34 2.88 -21.67
C ASP A 65 3.58 2.19 -20.34
N ILE A 66 2.85 2.62 -19.31
CA ILE A 66 2.96 2.08 -17.95
C ILE A 66 1.78 1.18 -17.56
N THR A 67 0.88 0.87 -18.48
CA THR A 67 -0.36 0.14 -18.19
C THR A 67 -0.10 -1.20 -17.52
N GLU A 68 0.78 -2.02 -18.09
CA GLU A 68 1.06 -3.36 -17.55
C GLU A 68 1.78 -3.29 -16.20
N GLU A 69 2.68 -2.34 -16.03
CA GLU A 69 3.40 -2.17 -14.76
C GLU A 69 2.45 -1.73 -13.65
N MET A 70 1.52 -0.82 -13.96
CA MET A 70 0.52 -0.36 -13.00
C MET A 70 -0.46 -1.48 -12.63
N LYS A 71 -0.82 -2.34 -13.59
CA LYS A 71 -1.66 -3.51 -13.30
C LYS A 71 -0.99 -4.47 -12.32
N ALA A 72 0.31 -4.68 -12.48
CA ALA A 72 1.06 -5.56 -11.57
C ALA A 72 1.08 -5.00 -10.14
N ILE A 73 1.25 -3.69 -10.00
CA ILE A 73 1.22 -3.04 -8.68
C ILE A 73 -0.19 -3.13 -8.09
N LYS A 74 -1.21 -2.83 -8.88
CA LYS A 74 -2.60 -2.91 -8.43
C LYS A 74 -2.96 -4.31 -7.96
N ALA A 75 -2.47 -5.34 -8.66
CA ALA A 75 -2.71 -6.73 -8.28
C ALA A 75 -2.17 -7.05 -6.88
N ARG A 76 -1.01 -6.47 -6.52
CA ARG A 76 -0.44 -6.62 -5.18
C ARG A 76 -1.37 -6.08 -4.11
N TYR A 77 -1.94 -4.90 -4.34
CA TYR A 77 -2.87 -4.29 -3.38
C TYR A 77 -4.23 -5.00 -3.36
N ASP A 78 -4.74 -5.39 -4.54
CA ASP A 78 -6.01 -6.11 -4.62
C ASP A 78 -5.95 -7.46 -3.90
N GLU A 79 -4.80 -8.13 -3.94
CA GLU A 79 -4.55 -9.36 -3.20
C GLU A 79 -4.68 -9.13 -1.70
N ILE A 80 -4.11 -8.04 -1.19
CA ILE A 80 -4.22 -7.67 0.22
C ILE A 80 -5.68 -7.36 0.58
N ILE A 81 -6.35 -6.54 -0.22
CA ILE A 81 -7.74 -6.15 0.01
C ILE A 81 -8.64 -7.38 0.07
N THR A 82 -8.48 -8.29 -0.89
CA THR A 82 -9.25 -9.54 -0.96
C THR A 82 -8.97 -10.44 0.25
N GLY A 83 -7.70 -10.58 0.60
CA GLY A 83 -7.30 -11.40 1.75
C GLY A 83 -7.78 -10.86 3.09
N LEU A 84 -7.98 -9.54 3.20
CA LEU A 84 -8.54 -8.91 4.39
C LEU A 84 -10.08 -8.89 4.37
N ALA A 85 -10.70 -9.37 3.29
CA ALA A 85 -12.14 -9.40 3.11
C ALA A 85 -12.79 -8.02 3.29
N LEU A 86 -12.12 -6.97 2.80
CA LEU A 86 -12.65 -5.61 2.85
C LEU A 86 -13.72 -5.43 1.79
N LYS A 87 -14.97 -5.30 2.23
CA LYS A 87 -16.12 -5.09 1.35
C LYS A 87 -16.30 -3.59 1.08
N ASP A 88 -16.78 -3.25 -0.10
CA ASP A 88 -17.06 -1.88 -0.50
C ASP A 88 -15.84 -0.95 -0.41
N PHE A 89 -14.64 -1.54 -0.49
CA PHE A 89 -13.39 -0.81 -0.50
C PHE A 89 -12.62 -1.13 -1.78
N SER A 90 -12.16 -0.09 -2.46
CA SER A 90 -11.42 -0.23 -3.71
C SER A 90 -10.41 0.91 -3.83
N LEU A 91 -9.28 0.62 -4.48
CA LEU A 91 -8.28 1.60 -4.83
C LEU A 91 -8.33 1.97 -6.32
N ASP A 92 -9.39 1.56 -7.02
CA ASP A 92 -9.49 1.77 -8.48
C ASP A 92 -9.35 3.23 -8.88
N LYS A 93 -10.05 4.12 -8.18
CA LYS A 93 -9.97 5.57 -8.47
C LYS A 93 -8.58 6.13 -8.16
N ASP A 94 -7.97 5.66 -7.08
CA ASP A 94 -6.63 6.09 -6.70
C ASP A 94 -5.62 5.69 -7.78
N PHE A 95 -5.69 4.45 -8.27
CA PHE A 95 -4.80 3.98 -9.34
C PHE A 95 -5.01 4.74 -10.64
N GLU A 96 -6.25 5.04 -10.96
CA GLU A 96 -6.60 5.84 -12.14
C GLU A 96 -5.94 7.22 -12.07
N GLU A 97 -6.08 7.91 -10.94
CA GLU A 97 -5.49 9.22 -10.72
C GLU A 97 -3.96 9.18 -10.70
N ILE A 98 -3.38 8.19 -10.02
CA ILE A 98 -1.91 8.02 -9.94
C ILE A 98 -1.34 7.77 -11.33
N THR A 99 -1.96 6.89 -12.10
CA THR A 99 -1.52 6.58 -13.47
C THR A 99 -1.53 7.84 -14.33
N LYS A 100 -2.62 8.59 -14.26
CA LYS A 100 -2.75 9.85 -15.01
C LYS A 100 -1.65 10.84 -14.66
N LYS A 101 -1.40 11.04 -13.37
CA LYS A 101 -0.36 11.98 -12.93
C LYS A 101 1.04 11.55 -13.34
N LEU A 102 1.33 10.25 -13.26
CA LEU A 102 2.64 9.73 -13.67
C LEU A 102 2.89 9.90 -15.16
N VAL A 103 1.84 9.77 -15.97
CA VAL A 103 1.95 9.98 -17.43
C VAL A 103 2.09 11.46 -17.77
N GLU A 104 1.29 12.32 -17.15
CA GLU A 104 1.28 13.76 -17.45
C GLU A 104 2.50 14.50 -16.93
N ASN A 105 2.97 14.13 -15.72
CA ASN A 105 4.07 14.83 -15.07
C ASN A 105 4.84 13.87 -14.16
N PRO A 106 5.71 13.01 -14.73
CA PRO A 106 6.47 12.05 -13.93
C PRO A 106 7.38 12.74 -12.92
N GLN A 107 7.20 12.45 -11.64
CA GLN A 107 8.05 12.95 -10.55
C GLN A 107 8.41 11.80 -9.63
N VAL A 108 9.69 11.69 -9.29
CA VAL A 108 10.22 10.57 -8.51
C VAL A 108 9.64 10.54 -7.10
N ASP A 109 9.54 11.68 -6.44
CA ASP A 109 9.04 11.76 -5.07
C ASP A 109 7.56 11.37 -4.99
N TYR A 110 6.78 11.81 -5.98
CA TYR A 110 5.38 11.44 -6.07
C TYR A 110 5.23 9.92 -6.22
N ALA A 111 5.98 9.33 -7.18
CA ALA A 111 5.93 7.89 -7.42
C ALA A 111 6.30 7.10 -6.16
N ALA A 112 7.43 7.46 -5.53
CA ALA A 112 7.92 6.77 -4.34
C ALA A 112 6.93 6.83 -3.18
N SER A 113 6.21 7.94 -3.02
CA SER A 113 5.28 8.14 -1.90
C SER A 113 3.95 7.41 -2.05
N ARG A 114 3.59 7.02 -3.28
CA ARG A 114 2.25 6.44 -3.53
C ARG A 114 2.08 5.07 -2.90
N GLY A 115 3.15 4.32 -2.72
CA GLY A 115 3.08 3.02 -2.07
C GLY A 115 2.58 3.12 -0.62
N GLU A 116 3.13 4.05 0.13
CA GLU A 116 2.71 4.30 1.51
C GLU A 116 1.29 4.87 1.57
N PHE A 117 0.97 5.78 0.67
CA PHE A 117 -0.36 6.39 0.57
C PHE A 117 -1.44 5.32 0.37
N LEU A 118 -1.24 4.43 -0.59
CA LEU A 118 -2.20 3.36 -0.89
C LEU A 118 -2.32 2.38 0.27
N ASN A 119 -1.19 1.97 0.83
CA ASN A 119 -1.19 1.02 1.93
C ASN A 119 -1.79 1.63 3.20
N GLY A 120 -1.61 2.93 3.40
CA GLY A 120 -2.24 3.65 4.49
C GLY A 120 -3.76 3.63 4.41
N LYS A 121 -4.31 3.73 3.20
CA LYS A 121 -5.75 3.63 2.98
C LYS A 121 -6.29 2.24 3.33
N ILE A 122 -5.56 1.19 2.94
CA ILE A 122 -5.95 -0.19 3.28
C ILE A 122 -5.88 -0.38 4.80
N MET A 123 -4.81 0.09 5.44
CA MET A 123 -4.66 -0.03 6.89
C MET A 123 -5.81 0.67 7.62
N ALA A 124 -6.17 1.88 7.20
CA ALA A 124 -7.27 2.63 7.81
C ALA A 124 -8.59 1.87 7.67
N ALA A 125 -8.88 1.34 6.48
CA ALA A 125 -10.11 0.58 6.23
C ALA A 125 -10.11 -0.71 7.05
N TYR A 126 -8.99 -1.40 7.13
CA TYR A 126 -8.88 -2.64 7.89
C TYR A 126 -9.08 -2.41 9.38
N LEU A 127 -8.39 -1.42 9.96
CA LEU A 127 -8.54 -1.10 11.38
C LEU A 127 -9.97 -0.70 11.72
N LEU A 128 -10.62 0.06 10.85
CA LEU A 128 -12.03 0.42 11.02
C LEU A 128 -12.92 -0.83 11.02
N SER A 129 -12.61 -1.81 10.18
CA SER A 129 -13.37 -3.06 10.09
C SER A 129 -13.28 -3.90 11.37
N LEU A 130 -12.26 -3.69 12.20
CA LEU A 130 -12.08 -4.41 13.46
C LEU A 130 -12.86 -3.79 14.61
N ILE A 131 -13.46 -2.62 14.39
CA ILE A 131 -14.28 -1.96 15.41
C ILE A 131 -15.69 -2.53 15.32
N HIS A 132 -16.12 -3.19 16.38
CA HIS A 132 -17.48 -3.73 16.49
C HIS A 132 -18.35 -2.71 17.22
N ILE A 133 -19.27 -2.14 16.48
CA ILE A 133 -20.20 -1.15 17.04
C ILE A 133 -21.57 -1.80 17.23
#